data_9f5a2ce53bb4a2fc9041758ebcec8fbd
#
_entry.id   9f5a2ce53bb4a2fc9041758ebcec8fbd
#
_cell.length_a   1.000
_cell.length_b   1.000
_cell.length_c   1.000
_cell.angle_alpha   90.00
_cell.angle_beta   90.00
_cell.angle_gamma   90.00
#
_symmetry.space_group_name_H-M   'P 1'
#
loop_
_entity.id
_entity.type
_entity.pdbx_description
1 polymer ?
#
loop_
_entity_poly.entity_id
_entity_poly.type
_entity_poly.pdbx_seq_one_letter_code
_entity_poly.pdbx_strand_id
1 'polypeptide(L)'
;MRFLKNSKVTSHLGFLAAAALACASLLSGKAATAGNVTENIGGTAAIYGNIPPDQIEFLSTGDRIKSVAASGSMMAIWETLEHGERVECLDCIPSVEPLLYDTNPRTREIAAWWLRRRMFGVFGPGEVYEKTLNTLANDADPKRRVSAANALGEFLAAPGIEACATAISRDGDPNVRAAAATALGRLNDDGRGALTKALGDADARVKLAALGSAGRVNTFTDIAAVARLTGDGDPLVRRRAAALLGSMRAKDSVDGLIALTKDPDASVRSSAAHAIGQIHDARGRAALEALANDPDGLVRDQAAIALRRL
;
A
#
# COMPACT_ATOMS: atom_id res chain seq x y z
N MET A 1 -31.57 55.77 2.31
CA MET A 1 -31.08 56.85 1.43
C MET A 1 -29.79 56.41 0.76
N ARG A 2 -29.88 56.37 -0.56
CA ARG A 2 -28.79 56.55 -1.58
C ARG A 2 -27.63 55.54 -1.56
N PHE A 3 -27.54 54.77 -2.55
CA PHE A 3 -27.14 54.71 -3.99
C PHE A 3 -25.78 54.04 -4.10
N LEU A 4 -25.75 52.81 -4.63
CA LEU A 4 -25.47 52.41 -6.01
C LEU A 4 -24.21 53.03 -6.65
N LYS A 5 -23.27 52.20 -7.07
CA LYS A 5 -22.98 52.04 -8.52
C LYS A 5 -21.88 51.00 -8.75
N ASN A 6 -22.29 49.97 -9.45
CA ASN A 6 -21.71 49.44 -10.70
C ASN A 6 -20.23 49.73 -10.99
N SER A 7 -19.45 48.70 -11.19
CA SER A 7 -18.70 48.58 -12.45
C SER A 7 -18.14 47.20 -12.68
N LYS A 8 -18.56 46.65 -13.83
CA LYS A 8 -17.76 45.91 -14.81
C LYS A 8 -17.42 44.45 -14.51
N VAL A 9 -18.40 43.63 -14.80
CA VAL A 9 -18.21 42.28 -15.37
C VAL A 9 -18.12 42.49 -16.90
N THR A 10 -16.94 42.53 -17.45
CA THR A 10 -16.67 42.31 -18.89
C THR A 10 -15.19 42.01 -19.02
N SER A 11 -14.85 40.72 -19.27
CA SER A 11 -13.70 40.28 -20.05
C SER A 11 -13.21 38.87 -19.75
N HIS A 12 -14.08 37.90 -19.45
CA HIS A 12 -13.66 36.50 -19.41
C HIS A 12 -14.31 35.56 -20.43
N LEU A 13 -15.09 36.09 -21.38
CA LEU A 13 -15.69 35.29 -22.44
C LEU A 13 -14.80 35.12 -23.69
N GLY A 14 -13.68 35.81 -23.75
CA GLY A 14 -12.78 35.76 -24.92
C GLY A 14 -11.77 34.61 -24.88
N PHE A 15 -11.46 34.05 -23.72
CA PHE A 15 -10.40 33.03 -23.59
C PHE A 15 -10.92 31.58 -23.75
N LEU A 16 -12.19 31.35 -23.55
CA LEU A 16 -12.80 29.99 -23.73
C LEU A 16 -13.09 29.64 -25.20
N ALA A 17 -13.26 30.65 -26.04
CA ALA A 17 -13.50 30.41 -27.48
C ALA A 17 -12.19 30.07 -28.25
N ALA A 18 -11.04 30.57 -27.80
CA ALA A 18 -9.75 30.27 -28.42
C ALA A 18 -9.21 28.87 -28.07
N ALA A 19 -9.54 28.35 -26.87
CA ALA A 19 -9.16 27.01 -26.47
C ALA A 19 -9.99 25.91 -27.18
N ALA A 20 -11.25 26.20 -27.50
CA ALA A 20 -12.12 25.27 -28.25
C ALA A 20 -11.74 25.15 -29.73
N LEU A 21 -11.23 26.22 -30.35
CA LEU A 21 -10.75 26.17 -31.75
C LEU A 21 -9.37 25.50 -31.87
N ALA A 22 -8.52 25.55 -30.86
CA ALA A 22 -7.23 24.86 -30.88
C ALA A 22 -7.35 23.32 -30.73
N CYS A 23 -8.39 22.83 -30.03
CA CYS A 23 -8.69 21.40 -29.97
C CYS A 23 -9.34 20.86 -31.26
N ALA A 24 -10.10 21.69 -31.99
CA ALA A 24 -10.73 21.26 -33.24
C ALA A 24 -9.74 21.13 -34.42
N SER A 25 -8.64 21.87 -34.40
CA SER A 25 -7.61 21.79 -35.47
C SER A 25 -6.63 20.63 -35.32
N LEU A 26 -6.56 19.99 -34.14
CA LEU A 26 -5.78 18.77 -33.92
C LEU A 26 -6.54 17.48 -34.26
N LEU A 27 -7.85 17.56 -34.55
CA LEU A 27 -8.67 16.43 -34.92
C LEU A 27 -8.83 16.24 -36.47
N SER A 28 -8.19 17.09 -37.27
CA SER A 28 -8.19 16.96 -38.76
C SER A 28 -6.93 16.30 -39.33
N GLY A 29 -6.15 15.61 -38.53
CA GLY A 29 -5.17 14.62 -38.99
C GLY A 29 -5.95 13.48 -39.65
N LYS A 30 -5.65 13.20 -40.93
CA LYS A 30 -6.23 12.13 -41.74
C LYS A 30 -6.53 10.92 -40.87
N ALA A 31 -7.79 10.51 -40.84
CA ALA A 31 -8.18 9.22 -40.27
C ALA A 31 -7.36 8.15 -41.02
N ALA A 32 -6.29 7.69 -40.40
CA ALA A 32 -5.67 6.45 -40.81
C ALA A 32 -6.76 5.37 -40.71
N THR A 33 -6.87 4.54 -41.72
CA THR A 33 -7.83 3.47 -41.84
C THR A 33 -7.74 2.54 -40.64
N ALA A 34 -8.43 2.88 -39.55
CA ALA A 34 -8.44 2.18 -38.28
C ALA A 34 -9.26 0.88 -38.29
N GLY A 35 -9.83 0.52 -39.47
CA GLY A 35 -10.76 -0.58 -39.57
C GLY A 35 -10.24 -1.95 -39.14
N ASN A 36 -8.96 -2.25 -39.41
CA ASN A 36 -8.43 -3.59 -39.13
C ASN A 36 -7.78 -3.73 -37.73
N VAL A 37 -7.45 -2.60 -37.10
CA VAL A 37 -6.80 -2.59 -35.79
C VAL A 37 -7.81 -2.75 -34.67
N THR A 38 -9.02 -2.27 -34.90
CA THR A 38 -10.08 -2.23 -33.89
C THR A 38 -10.79 -3.57 -33.70
N GLU A 39 -10.82 -4.42 -34.74
CA GLU A 39 -11.41 -5.77 -34.62
C GLU A 39 -10.61 -6.72 -33.73
N ASN A 40 -9.29 -6.50 -33.62
CA ASN A 40 -8.40 -7.36 -32.82
C ASN A 40 -8.27 -6.94 -31.35
N ILE A 41 -8.82 -5.80 -30.93
CA ILE A 41 -8.69 -5.26 -29.56
C ILE A 41 -9.97 -5.45 -28.74
N GLY A 42 -10.86 -6.33 -29.12
CA GLY A 42 -12.00 -6.78 -28.31
C GLY A 42 -12.92 -5.66 -27.79
N GLY A 43 -13.46 -4.80 -28.68
CA GLY A 43 -14.49 -3.83 -28.32
C GLY A 43 -14.00 -2.51 -27.71
N THR A 44 -12.71 -2.32 -27.49
CA THR A 44 -12.12 -1.08 -26.94
C THR A 44 -11.52 -0.16 -28.00
N ALA A 45 -12.00 -0.26 -29.22
CA ALA A 45 -11.57 0.48 -30.41
C ALA A 45 -11.46 2.00 -30.19
N ALA A 46 -12.37 2.58 -29.42
CA ALA A 46 -12.39 4.01 -29.13
C ALA A 46 -11.20 4.49 -28.30
N ILE A 47 -10.63 3.61 -27.46
CA ILE A 47 -9.51 3.94 -26.57
C ILE A 47 -8.18 3.79 -27.32
N TYR A 48 -8.08 2.85 -28.24
CA TYR A 48 -6.85 2.49 -28.94
C TYR A 48 -6.76 3.00 -30.38
N GLY A 49 -7.80 3.67 -30.90
CA GLY A 49 -7.89 4.11 -32.29
C GLY A 49 -6.78 5.05 -32.77
N ASN A 50 -6.01 5.64 -31.85
CA ASN A 50 -4.89 6.53 -32.14
C ASN A 50 -3.51 5.91 -31.85
N ILE A 51 -3.46 4.60 -31.52
CA ILE A 51 -2.18 3.94 -31.21
C ILE A 51 -1.53 3.52 -32.53
N PRO A 52 -0.26 3.89 -32.77
CA PRO A 52 0.47 3.45 -33.94
C PRO A 52 0.50 1.91 -34.05
N PRO A 53 0.37 1.37 -35.28
CA PRO A 53 0.34 -0.08 -35.50
C PRO A 53 1.52 -0.86 -34.89
N ASP A 54 2.69 -0.25 -34.84
CA ASP A 54 3.93 -0.81 -34.26
C ASP A 54 3.88 -0.88 -32.72
N GLN A 55 2.95 -0.17 -32.08
CA GLN A 55 2.78 -0.21 -30.62
C GLN A 55 1.64 -1.15 -30.17
N ILE A 56 0.85 -1.68 -31.10
CA ILE A 56 -0.32 -2.53 -30.79
C ILE A 56 0.14 -3.88 -30.21
N GLU A 57 1.29 -4.39 -30.63
CA GLU A 57 1.84 -5.63 -30.11
C GLU A 57 2.14 -5.57 -28.60
N PHE A 58 2.33 -4.38 -28.02
CA PHE A 58 2.52 -4.17 -26.60
C PHE A 58 1.21 -4.13 -25.80
N LEU A 59 0.06 -4.11 -26.50
CA LEU A 59 -1.24 -4.10 -25.83
C LEU A 59 -1.73 -5.54 -25.60
N SER A 60 -2.25 -5.79 -24.42
CA SER A 60 -2.94 -7.05 -24.15
C SER A 60 -4.38 -7.00 -24.67
N THR A 61 -4.80 -8.02 -25.41
CA THR A 61 -6.20 -8.23 -25.77
C THR A 61 -6.92 -9.04 -24.69
N GLY A 62 -8.27 -9.00 -24.67
CA GLY A 62 -9.06 -9.84 -23.76
C GLY A 62 -8.76 -11.33 -23.92
N ASP A 63 -8.59 -11.83 -25.15
CA ASP A 63 -8.25 -13.22 -25.39
C ASP A 63 -6.84 -13.59 -24.91
N ARG A 64 -5.86 -12.69 -25.07
CA ARG A 64 -4.52 -12.86 -24.50
C ARG A 64 -4.57 -12.90 -22.98
N ILE A 65 -5.33 -12.02 -22.35
CA ILE A 65 -5.51 -12.02 -20.89
C ILE A 65 -6.06 -13.36 -20.41
N LYS A 66 -7.15 -13.85 -21.02
CA LYS A 66 -7.75 -15.14 -20.65
C LYS A 66 -6.79 -16.31 -20.85
N SER A 67 -6.10 -16.35 -21.99
CA SER A 67 -5.16 -17.43 -22.33
C SER A 67 -3.96 -17.46 -21.37
N VAL A 68 -3.35 -16.29 -21.13
CA VAL A 68 -2.16 -16.21 -20.27
C VAL A 68 -2.53 -16.40 -18.80
N ALA A 69 -3.68 -15.94 -18.33
CA ALA A 69 -4.17 -16.21 -16.98
C ALA A 69 -4.34 -17.71 -16.70
N ALA A 70 -4.74 -18.49 -17.72
CA ALA A 70 -4.95 -19.94 -17.57
C ALA A 70 -3.65 -20.76 -17.52
N SER A 71 -2.57 -20.32 -18.17
CA SER A 71 -1.39 -21.18 -18.39
C SER A 71 -0.06 -20.45 -18.47
N GLY A 72 -0.05 -19.13 -18.28
CA GLY A 72 1.16 -18.33 -18.40
C GLY A 72 2.13 -18.48 -17.22
N SER A 73 3.42 -18.24 -17.49
CA SER A 73 4.37 -18.03 -16.39
C SER A 73 4.06 -16.74 -15.63
N MET A 74 4.59 -16.61 -14.41
CA MET A 74 4.41 -15.40 -13.60
C MET A 74 4.78 -14.12 -14.37
N MET A 75 5.88 -14.12 -15.13
CA MET A 75 6.31 -12.98 -15.93
C MET A 75 5.33 -12.68 -17.06
N ALA A 76 4.84 -13.70 -17.76
CA ALA A 76 3.86 -13.53 -18.82
C ALA A 76 2.53 -13.00 -18.29
N ILE A 77 2.08 -13.47 -17.13
CA ILE A 77 0.88 -12.96 -16.44
C ILE A 77 1.09 -11.49 -16.05
N TRP A 78 2.23 -11.17 -15.42
CA TRP A 78 2.54 -9.80 -15.02
C TRP A 78 2.49 -8.84 -16.21
N GLU A 79 3.30 -9.12 -17.23
CA GLU A 79 3.38 -8.29 -18.45
C GLU A 79 2.01 -8.15 -19.14
N THR A 80 1.27 -9.26 -19.26
CA THR A 80 -0.05 -9.24 -19.92
C THR A 80 -1.07 -8.41 -19.15
N LEU A 81 -1.12 -8.51 -17.82
CA LEU A 81 -2.05 -7.72 -17.01
C LEU A 81 -1.63 -6.25 -16.91
N GLU A 82 -0.32 -5.96 -16.86
CA GLU A 82 0.21 -4.60 -16.88
C GLU A 82 -0.15 -3.89 -18.20
N HIS A 83 0.13 -4.51 -19.34
CA HIS A 83 -0.26 -3.98 -20.66
C HIS A 83 -1.78 -3.98 -20.88
N GLY A 84 -2.50 -4.83 -20.15
CA GLY A 84 -3.97 -4.90 -20.14
C GLY A 84 -4.64 -3.96 -19.15
N GLU A 85 -3.93 -3.02 -18.51
CA GLU A 85 -4.51 -2.13 -17.51
C GLU A 85 -5.75 -1.39 -18.02
N ARG A 86 -5.70 -0.90 -19.26
CA ARG A 86 -6.75 -0.11 -19.88
C ARG A 86 -7.78 -0.93 -20.66
N VAL A 87 -7.57 -2.24 -20.76
CA VAL A 87 -8.50 -3.13 -21.47
C VAL A 87 -9.72 -3.38 -20.60
N GLU A 88 -10.86 -2.88 -21.01
CA GLU A 88 -12.14 -3.10 -20.31
C GLU A 88 -12.73 -4.46 -20.67
N CYS A 89 -12.13 -5.51 -20.11
CA CYS A 89 -12.57 -6.89 -20.33
C CYS A 89 -13.26 -7.42 -19.07
N LEU A 90 -14.56 -7.17 -18.91
CA LEU A 90 -15.32 -7.70 -17.77
C LEU A 90 -15.41 -9.23 -17.82
N ASP A 91 -15.51 -9.80 -19.00
CA ASP A 91 -15.51 -11.25 -19.21
C ASP A 91 -14.13 -11.93 -19.01
N CYS A 92 -13.07 -11.14 -18.78
CA CYS A 92 -11.77 -11.65 -18.32
C CYS A 92 -11.73 -11.86 -16.79
N ILE A 93 -12.61 -11.22 -16.03
CA ILE A 93 -12.62 -11.30 -14.58
C ILE A 93 -12.60 -12.74 -14.06
N PRO A 94 -13.47 -13.66 -14.54
CA PRO A 94 -13.45 -15.06 -14.09
C PRO A 94 -12.14 -15.80 -14.36
N SER A 95 -11.36 -15.37 -15.36
CA SER A 95 -10.05 -15.97 -15.67
C SER A 95 -8.94 -15.42 -14.77
N VAL A 96 -9.04 -14.15 -14.35
CA VAL A 96 -8.04 -13.48 -13.50
C VAL A 96 -8.30 -13.70 -12.01
N GLU A 97 -9.56 -13.83 -11.59
CA GLU A 97 -9.95 -14.04 -10.18
C GLU A 97 -9.18 -15.19 -9.49
N PRO A 98 -8.99 -16.39 -10.09
CA PRO A 98 -8.24 -17.47 -9.46
C PRO A 98 -6.78 -17.12 -9.13
N LEU A 99 -6.18 -16.19 -9.89
CA LEU A 99 -4.81 -15.74 -9.66
C LEU A 99 -4.61 -14.99 -8.33
N LEU A 100 -5.69 -14.52 -7.69
CA LEU A 100 -5.65 -13.98 -6.33
C LEU A 100 -5.15 -15.00 -5.30
N TYR A 101 -5.24 -16.28 -5.63
CA TYR A 101 -4.88 -17.42 -4.76
C TYR A 101 -3.70 -18.22 -5.30
N ASP A 102 -2.98 -17.69 -6.31
CA ASP A 102 -1.78 -18.33 -6.87
C ASP A 102 -0.69 -18.52 -5.81
N THR A 103 0.16 -19.52 -6.00
CA THR A 103 1.29 -19.80 -5.09
C THR A 103 2.33 -18.69 -5.11
N ASN A 104 2.51 -18.02 -6.26
CA ASN A 104 3.46 -16.93 -6.43
C ASN A 104 2.87 -15.60 -5.93
N PRO A 105 3.53 -14.91 -4.98
CA PRO A 105 3.02 -13.65 -4.44
C PRO A 105 2.93 -12.53 -5.48
N ARG A 106 3.80 -12.51 -6.49
CA ARG A 106 3.74 -11.49 -7.55
C ARG A 106 2.56 -11.69 -8.49
N THR A 107 2.19 -12.95 -8.76
CA THR A 107 0.97 -13.26 -9.51
C THR A 107 -0.26 -12.74 -8.77
N ARG A 108 -0.33 -12.96 -7.45
CA ARG A 108 -1.43 -12.46 -6.63
C ARG A 108 -1.51 -10.93 -6.63
N GLU A 109 -0.37 -10.27 -6.51
CA GLU A 109 -0.26 -8.81 -6.50
C GLU A 109 -0.79 -8.18 -7.80
N ILE A 110 -0.30 -8.62 -8.96
CA ILE A 110 -0.73 -8.07 -10.24
C ILE A 110 -2.19 -8.39 -10.56
N ALA A 111 -2.68 -9.58 -10.17
CA ALA A 111 -4.09 -9.94 -10.32
C ALA A 111 -5.00 -9.01 -9.50
N ALA A 112 -4.67 -8.77 -8.23
CA ALA A 112 -5.43 -7.87 -7.38
C ALA A 112 -5.41 -6.42 -7.90
N TRP A 113 -4.25 -5.95 -8.35
CA TRP A 113 -4.10 -4.64 -8.96
C TRP A 113 -4.97 -4.48 -10.23
N TRP A 114 -4.97 -5.49 -11.10
CA TRP A 114 -5.77 -5.47 -12.34
C TRP A 114 -7.27 -5.53 -12.05
N LEU A 115 -7.69 -6.38 -11.13
CA LEU A 115 -9.09 -6.54 -10.72
C LEU A 115 -9.63 -5.29 -10.03
N ARG A 116 -8.83 -4.60 -9.21
CA ARG A 116 -9.24 -3.41 -8.47
C ARG A 116 -10.01 -2.41 -9.33
N ARG A 117 -9.52 -2.16 -10.55
CA ARG A 117 -10.13 -1.19 -11.46
C ARG A 117 -11.48 -1.64 -12.01
N ARG A 118 -11.73 -2.95 -12.02
CA ARG A 118 -12.90 -3.58 -12.68
C ARG A 118 -13.97 -4.07 -11.71
N MET A 119 -13.67 -4.10 -10.44
CA MET A 119 -14.58 -4.60 -9.41
C MET A 119 -15.63 -3.59 -8.98
N PHE A 120 -15.31 -2.30 -9.09
CA PHE A 120 -16.19 -1.24 -8.63
C PHE A 120 -16.99 -0.69 -9.80
N GLY A 121 -18.22 -1.18 -9.94
CA GLY A 121 -19.20 -0.62 -10.87
C GLY A 121 -20.00 0.53 -10.23
N VAL A 122 -20.99 1.04 -10.97
CA VAL A 122 -21.90 2.12 -10.53
C VAL A 122 -22.67 1.75 -9.25
N PHE A 123 -22.83 0.45 -8.97
CA PHE A 123 -23.64 -0.06 -7.85
C PHE A 123 -22.81 -0.59 -6.67
N GLY A 124 -21.51 -0.29 -6.61
CA GLY A 124 -20.66 -0.73 -5.50
C GLY A 124 -19.73 -1.91 -5.83
N PRO A 125 -19.21 -2.59 -4.80
CA PRO A 125 -18.25 -3.69 -4.98
C PRO A 125 -18.91 -4.86 -5.73
N GLY A 126 -18.21 -5.39 -6.73
CA GLY A 126 -18.69 -6.53 -7.50
C GLY A 126 -18.48 -7.88 -6.79
N GLU A 127 -18.93 -8.94 -7.45
CA GLU A 127 -18.95 -10.32 -6.93
C GLU A 127 -17.55 -10.80 -6.45
N VAL A 128 -16.47 -10.43 -7.14
CA VAL A 128 -15.09 -10.80 -6.74
C VAL A 128 -14.73 -10.23 -5.37
N TYR A 129 -15.14 -9.00 -5.09
CA TYR A 129 -14.87 -8.37 -3.81
C TYR A 129 -15.62 -9.09 -2.68
N GLU A 130 -16.91 -9.37 -2.88
CA GLU A 130 -17.71 -10.10 -1.90
C GLU A 130 -17.19 -11.52 -1.67
N LYS A 131 -16.77 -12.23 -2.71
CA LYS A 131 -16.10 -13.52 -2.60
C LYS A 131 -14.81 -13.41 -1.79
N THR A 132 -14.03 -12.35 -2.00
CA THR A 132 -12.76 -12.13 -1.27
C THR A 132 -13.01 -11.87 0.22
N LEU A 133 -14.04 -11.06 0.56
CA LEU A 133 -14.47 -10.87 1.95
C LEU A 133 -14.88 -12.19 2.59
N ASN A 134 -15.69 -12.97 1.89
CA ASN A 134 -16.15 -14.28 2.38
C ASN A 134 -14.97 -15.26 2.54
N THR A 135 -14.02 -15.27 1.62
CA THR A 135 -12.81 -16.09 1.72
C THR A 135 -11.99 -15.74 2.96
N LEU A 136 -11.78 -14.44 3.23
CA LEU A 136 -11.06 -14.03 4.44
C LEU A 136 -11.79 -14.49 5.70
N ALA A 137 -13.11 -14.42 5.72
CA ALA A 137 -13.89 -14.74 6.91
C ALA A 137 -14.05 -16.25 7.16
N ASN A 138 -14.20 -17.06 6.12
CA ASN A 138 -14.78 -18.39 6.23
C ASN A 138 -13.99 -19.52 5.55
N ASP A 139 -12.97 -19.25 4.71
CA ASP A 139 -12.25 -20.31 4.03
C ASP A 139 -11.47 -21.17 5.04
N ALA A 140 -11.53 -22.48 4.88
CA ALA A 140 -10.84 -23.42 5.77
C ALA A 140 -9.32 -23.35 5.66
N ASP A 141 -8.78 -23.04 4.46
CA ASP A 141 -7.34 -22.94 4.22
C ASP A 141 -6.81 -21.55 4.64
N PRO A 142 -5.93 -21.47 5.68
CA PRO A 142 -5.35 -20.22 6.10
C PRO A 142 -4.53 -19.53 5.01
N LYS A 143 -3.95 -20.28 4.06
CA LYS A 143 -3.21 -19.67 2.92
C LYS A 143 -4.15 -18.88 2.01
N ARG A 144 -5.37 -19.40 1.80
CA ARG A 144 -6.38 -18.67 1.03
C ARG A 144 -6.86 -17.43 1.78
N ARG A 145 -7.06 -17.52 3.11
CA ARG A 145 -7.39 -16.34 3.93
C ARG A 145 -6.27 -15.29 3.91
N VAL A 146 -4.98 -15.69 3.95
CA VAL A 146 -3.84 -14.77 3.77
C VAL A 146 -3.91 -14.06 2.42
N SER A 147 -4.17 -14.83 1.34
CA SER A 147 -4.30 -14.25 -0.01
C SER A 147 -5.46 -13.27 -0.11
N ALA A 148 -6.60 -13.60 0.49
CA ALA A 148 -7.76 -12.71 0.55
C ALA A 148 -7.46 -11.41 1.31
N ALA A 149 -6.79 -11.47 2.48
CA ALA A 149 -6.39 -10.29 3.22
C ALA A 149 -5.46 -9.38 2.39
N ASN A 150 -4.47 -9.96 1.70
CA ASN A 150 -3.57 -9.20 0.82
C ASN A 150 -4.33 -8.56 -0.34
N ALA A 151 -5.26 -9.28 -0.98
CA ALA A 151 -6.09 -8.76 -2.06
C ALA A 151 -6.95 -7.57 -1.61
N LEU A 152 -7.58 -7.66 -0.43
CA LEU A 152 -8.36 -6.55 0.15
C LEU A 152 -7.50 -5.31 0.37
N GLY A 153 -6.25 -5.47 0.79
CA GLY A 153 -5.31 -4.37 0.90
C GLY A 153 -4.95 -3.73 -0.45
N GLU A 154 -4.89 -4.52 -1.55
CA GLU A 154 -4.65 -4.01 -2.90
C GLU A 154 -5.88 -3.34 -3.51
N PHE A 155 -7.07 -3.81 -3.15
CA PHE A 155 -8.32 -3.25 -3.66
C PHE A 155 -8.59 -1.82 -3.18
N LEU A 156 -7.99 -1.41 -2.08
CA LEU A 156 -8.06 -0.06 -1.50
C LEU A 156 -9.51 0.40 -1.22
N ALA A 157 -10.38 -0.52 -0.82
CA ALA A 157 -11.79 -0.25 -0.58
C ALA A 157 -12.17 -0.37 0.90
N ALA A 158 -12.98 0.56 1.38
CA ALA A 158 -13.35 0.68 2.78
C ALA A 158 -13.96 -0.58 3.45
N PRO A 159 -14.82 -1.40 2.80
CA PRO A 159 -15.33 -2.61 3.46
C PRO A 159 -14.24 -3.61 3.88
N GLY A 160 -13.07 -3.60 3.22
CA GLY A 160 -11.91 -4.40 3.60
C GLY A 160 -11.32 -4.04 4.97
N ILE A 161 -11.52 -2.81 5.44
CA ILE A 161 -11.02 -2.35 6.75
C ILE A 161 -11.65 -3.19 7.86
N GLU A 162 -12.98 -3.31 7.88
CA GLU A 162 -13.70 -4.04 8.92
C GLU A 162 -13.39 -5.56 8.85
N ALA A 163 -13.28 -6.11 7.64
CA ALA A 163 -12.92 -7.51 7.47
C ALA A 163 -11.51 -7.81 8.00
N CYS A 164 -10.52 -6.96 7.69
CA CYS A 164 -9.16 -7.09 8.20
C CYS A 164 -9.09 -6.89 9.73
N ALA A 165 -9.82 -5.92 10.29
CA ALA A 165 -9.92 -5.70 11.73
C ALA A 165 -10.50 -6.92 12.46
N THR A 166 -11.50 -7.55 11.85
CA THR A 166 -12.10 -8.79 12.37
C THR A 166 -11.10 -9.95 12.30
N ALA A 167 -10.39 -10.11 11.19
CA ALA A 167 -9.38 -11.15 11.05
C ALA A 167 -8.25 -11.00 12.08
N ILE A 168 -7.71 -9.80 12.30
CA ILE A 168 -6.73 -9.52 13.37
C ILE A 168 -7.25 -9.98 14.73
N SER A 169 -8.55 -9.81 14.97
CA SER A 169 -9.12 -10.06 16.27
C SER A 169 -9.47 -11.51 16.53
N ARG A 170 -9.80 -12.29 15.51
CA ARG A 170 -10.46 -13.59 15.64
C ARG A 170 -9.78 -14.75 14.92
N ASP A 171 -8.94 -14.48 13.90
CA ASP A 171 -8.32 -15.57 13.15
C ASP A 171 -7.29 -16.33 14.01
N GLY A 172 -7.37 -17.65 13.98
CA GLY A 172 -6.46 -18.53 14.72
C GLY A 172 -5.05 -18.56 14.14
N ASP A 173 -4.89 -18.31 12.83
CA ASP A 173 -3.60 -18.35 12.17
C ASP A 173 -2.88 -17.01 12.22
N PRO A 174 -1.65 -16.94 12.79
CA PRO A 174 -0.91 -15.68 12.90
C PRO A 174 -0.50 -15.09 11.54
N ASN A 175 -0.38 -15.92 10.48
CA ASN A 175 -0.08 -15.37 9.15
C ASN A 175 -1.27 -14.61 8.57
N VAL A 176 -2.50 -15.06 8.86
CA VAL A 176 -3.72 -14.34 8.47
C VAL A 176 -3.81 -13.02 9.22
N ARG A 177 -3.59 -13.03 10.54
CA ARG A 177 -3.59 -11.80 11.35
C ARG A 177 -2.51 -10.81 10.88
N ALA A 178 -1.30 -11.29 10.54
CA ALA A 178 -0.22 -10.47 10.02
C ALA A 178 -0.55 -9.88 8.63
N ALA A 179 -1.14 -10.68 7.73
CA ALA A 179 -1.58 -10.21 6.41
C ALA A 179 -2.68 -9.15 6.54
N ALA A 180 -3.64 -9.36 7.43
CA ALA A 180 -4.70 -8.39 7.70
C ALA A 180 -4.15 -7.07 8.29
N ALA A 181 -3.16 -7.14 9.20
CA ALA A 181 -2.48 -5.95 9.70
C ALA A 181 -1.74 -5.20 8.58
N THR A 182 -1.09 -5.93 7.67
CA THR A 182 -0.43 -5.34 6.48
C THR A 182 -1.44 -4.67 5.54
N ALA A 183 -2.59 -5.30 5.34
CA ALA A 183 -3.68 -4.77 4.52
C ALA A 183 -4.21 -3.45 5.07
N LEU A 184 -4.41 -3.31 6.38
CA LEU A 184 -4.78 -2.05 7.01
C LEU A 184 -3.76 -0.93 6.73
N GLY A 185 -2.46 -1.25 6.74
CA GLY A 185 -1.42 -0.30 6.36
C GLY A 185 -1.53 0.20 4.92
N ARG A 186 -2.00 -0.64 3.98
CA ARG A 186 -2.26 -0.26 2.59
C ARG A 186 -3.56 0.55 2.44
N LEU A 187 -4.57 0.19 3.20
CA LEU A 187 -5.84 0.90 3.28
C LEU A 187 -5.73 2.27 3.97
N ASN A 188 -4.56 2.56 4.58
CA ASN A 188 -4.30 3.76 5.37
C ASN A 188 -5.33 3.98 6.49
N ASP A 189 -5.69 2.90 7.17
CA ASP A 189 -6.66 2.92 8.28
C ASP A 189 -6.18 2.00 9.42
N ASP A 190 -6.41 2.39 10.66
CA ASP A 190 -6.02 1.61 11.84
C ASP A 190 -7.03 0.50 12.20
N GLY A 191 -8.11 0.39 11.45
CA GLY A 191 -9.16 -0.59 11.70
C GLY A 191 -9.85 -0.39 13.04
N ARG A 192 -10.10 0.85 13.46
CA ARG A 192 -10.68 1.20 14.77
C ARG A 192 -9.90 0.62 15.95
N GLY A 193 -8.58 0.75 15.88
CA GLY A 193 -7.67 0.25 16.92
C GLY A 193 -7.25 -1.22 16.73
N ALA A 194 -7.57 -1.84 15.61
CA ALA A 194 -7.12 -3.21 15.32
C ALA A 194 -5.60 -3.31 15.20
N LEU A 195 -4.92 -2.27 14.69
CA LEU A 195 -3.45 -2.22 14.69
C LEU A 195 -2.88 -2.17 16.11
N THR A 196 -3.47 -1.39 17.02
CA THR A 196 -3.09 -1.40 18.45
C THR A 196 -3.22 -2.80 19.04
N LYS A 197 -4.30 -3.53 18.71
CA LYS A 197 -4.49 -4.91 19.14
C LYS A 197 -3.41 -5.83 18.56
N ALA A 198 -3.09 -5.70 17.28
CA ALA A 198 -2.05 -6.48 16.61
C ALA A 198 -0.65 -6.21 17.17
N LEU A 199 -0.35 -5.01 17.68
CA LEU A 199 0.88 -4.72 18.41
C LEU A 199 0.99 -5.52 19.72
N GLY A 200 -0.12 -5.92 20.32
CA GLY A 200 -0.16 -6.77 21.50
C GLY A 200 -0.26 -8.27 21.22
N ASP A 201 -0.14 -8.71 19.96
CA ASP A 201 -0.26 -10.13 19.59
C ASP A 201 0.88 -10.98 20.20
N ALA A 202 0.58 -12.25 20.48
CA ALA A 202 1.59 -13.20 20.97
C ALA A 202 2.68 -13.50 19.92
N ASP A 203 2.32 -13.45 18.62
CA ASP A 203 3.21 -13.80 17.52
C ASP A 203 3.99 -12.58 17.02
N ALA A 204 5.32 -12.71 16.94
CA ALA A 204 6.21 -11.63 16.50
C ALA A 204 5.91 -11.17 15.05
N ARG A 205 5.47 -12.06 14.17
CA ARG A 205 5.13 -11.71 12.77
C ARG A 205 3.96 -10.72 12.72
N VAL A 206 2.97 -10.92 13.58
CA VAL A 206 1.80 -10.02 13.69
C VAL A 206 2.23 -8.64 14.21
N LYS A 207 3.03 -8.62 15.27
CA LYS A 207 3.60 -7.37 15.82
C LYS A 207 4.43 -6.61 14.80
N LEU A 208 5.28 -7.32 14.03
CA LEU A 208 6.10 -6.72 12.99
C LEU A 208 5.26 -6.14 11.83
N ALA A 209 4.21 -6.85 11.42
CA ALA A 209 3.28 -6.36 10.41
C ALA A 209 2.55 -5.10 10.91
N ALA A 210 2.08 -5.12 12.15
CA ALA A 210 1.42 -3.97 12.77
C ALA A 210 2.35 -2.76 12.92
N LEU A 211 3.61 -2.96 13.36
CA LEU A 211 4.62 -1.88 13.42
C LEU A 211 4.89 -1.27 12.04
N GLY A 212 4.99 -2.12 11.00
CA GLY A 212 5.17 -1.66 9.62
C GLY A 212 3.97 -0.88 9.10
N SER A 213 2.78 -1.21 9.52
CA SER A 213 1.53 -0.54 9.13
C SER A 213 1.29 0.74 9.92
N ALA A 214 1.52 0.72 11.24
CA ALA A 214 1.37 1.89 12.11
C ALA A 214 2.22 3.09 11.64
N GLY A 215 3.40 2.84 11.08
CA GLY A 215 4.25 3.91 10.53
C GLY A 215 3.75 4.53 9.21
N ARG A 216 2.74 3.94 8.58
CA ARG A 216 2.15 4.39 7.30
C ARG A 216 0.74 4.94 7.44
N VAL A 217 0.04 4.53 8.49
CA VAL A 217 -1.35 4.89 8.73
C VAL A 217 -1.46 6.24 9.42
N ASN A 218 -2.06 7.21 8.74
CA ASN A 218 -2.19 8.57 9.25
C ASN A 218 -3.11 8.67 10.48
N THR A 219 -4.03 7.74 10.63
CA THR A 219 -4.98 7.69 11.76
C THR A 219 -4.41 7.00 12.99
N PHE A 220 -3.25 6.36 12.89
CA PHE A 220 -2.62 5.66 14.01
C PHE A 220 -2.00 6.66 14.99
N THR A 221 -2.44 6.63 16.25
CA THR A 221 -2.02 7.58 17.30
C THR A 221 -1.55 6.92 18.59
N ASP A 222 -1.67 5.58 18.73
CA ASP A 222 -1.31 4.88 19.98
C ASP A 222 0.20 4.64 20.09
N ILE A 223 0.94 5.72 20.34
CA ILE A 223 2.40 5.67 20.56
C ILE A 223 2.75 4.78 21.76
N ALA A 224 1.90 4.74 22.79
CA ALA A 224 2.14 3.94 23.98
C ALA A 224 2.14 2.43 23.67
N ALA A 225 1.30 1.98 22.73
CA ALA A 225 1.33 0.60 22.27
C ALA A 225 2.66 0.24 21.60
N VAL A 226 3.22 1.15 20.80
CA VAL A 226 4.54 0.97 20.18
C VAL A 226 5.64 0.97 21.26
N ALA A 227 5.57 1.89 22.24
CA ALA A 227 6.55 2.00 23.31
C ALA A 227 6.67 0.73 24.16
N ARG A 228 5.54 0.02 24.39
CA ARG A 228 5.59 -1.26 25.12
C ARG A 228 6.47 -2.31 24.42
N LEU A 229 6.57 -2.26 23.09
CA LEU A 229 7.37 -3.21 22.31
C LEU A 229 8.89 -2.97 22.39
N THR A 230 9.36 -1.92 23.05
CA THR A 230 10.78 -1.77 23.38
C THR A 230 11.26 -2.84 24.36
N GLY A 231 10.34 -3.45 25.12
CA GLY A 231 10.62 -4.57 26.02
C GLY A 231 10.29 -5.95 25.45
N ASP A 232 9.99 -6.08 24.16
CA ASP A 232 9.59 -7.36 23.55
C ASP A 232 10.73 -8.39 23.59
N GLY A 233 10.37 -9.68 23.69
CA GLY A 233 11.34 -10.78 23.67
C GLY A 233 12.11 -10.91 22.35
N ASP A 234 11.50 -10.54 21.24
CA ASP A 234 12.10 -10.62 19.90
C ASP A 234 12.91 -9.35 19.58
N PRO A 235 14.24 -9.47 19.31
CA PRO A 235 15.08 -8.31 19.02
C PRO A 235 14.64 -7.55 17.76
N LEU A 236 14.06 -8.22 16.77
CA LEU A 236 13.56 -7.56 15.58
C LEU A 236 12.34 -6.69 15.89
N VAL A 237 11.46 -7.13 16.79
CA VAL A 237 10.32 -6.33 17.27
C VAL A 237 10.83 -5.10 18.03
N ARG A 238 11.79 -5.27 18.99
CA ARG A 238 12.38 -4.14 19.72
C ARG A 238 13.02 -3.13 18.77
N ARG A 239 13.80 -3.61 17.80
CA ARG A 239 14.44 -2.76 16.80
C ARG A 239 13.43 -1.96 15.99
N ARG A 240 12.36 -2.61 15.51
CA ARG A 240 11.30 -1.95 14.72
C ARG A 240 10.51 -0.94 15.55
N ALA A 241 10.23 -1.26 16.81
CA ALA A 241 9.57 -0.34 17.73
C ALA A 241 10.43 0.92 17.95
N ALA A 242 11.73 0.76 18.23
CA ALA A 242 12.65 1.88 18.37
C ALA A 242 12.68 2.77 17.12
N ALA A 243 12.80 2.18 15.93
CA ALA A 243 12.81 2.91 14.67
C ALA A 243 11.51 3.71 14.46
N LEU A 244 10.35 3.09 14.76
CA LEU A 244 9.05 3.75 14.61
C LEU A 244 8.90 4.90 15.62
N LEU A 245 9.28 4.73 16.89
CA LEU A 245 9.25 5.79 17.90
C LEU A 245 10.12 6.98 17.51
N GLY A 246 11.29 6.73 16.92
CA GLY A 246 12.16 7.77 16.38
C GLY A 246 11.50 8.55 15.25
N SER A 247 10.92 7.85 14.26
CA SER A 247 10.24 8.49 13.13
C SER A 247 9.00 9.30 13.55
N MET A 248 8.29 8.85 14.58
CA MET A 248 7.16 9.56 15.18
C MET A 248 7.58 10.70 16.11
N ARG A 249 8.89 10.85 16.36
CA ARG A 249 9.44 11.84 17.32
C ARG A 249 8.79 11.74 18.71
N ALA A 250 8.61 10.51 19.20
CA ALA A 250 7.91 10.18 20.44
C ALA A 250 8.71 10.55 21.68
N LYS A 251 8.68 11.82 22.10
CA LYS A 251 9.46 12.34 23.23
C LYS A 251 9.22 11.59 24.55
N ASP A 252 7.99 11.14 24.77
CA ASP A 252 7.65 10.42 26.00
C ASP A 252 8.24 9.01 26.04
N SER A 253 8.76 8.51 24.93
CA SER A 253 9.39 7.19 24.82
C SER A 253 10.91 7.21 24.94
N VAL A 254 11.52 8.37 25.17
CA VAL A 254 12.99 8.53 25.22
C VAL A 254 13.63 7.63 26.29
N ASP A 255 13.01 7.49 27.46
CA ASP A 255 13.57 6.66 28.54
C ASP A 255 13.60 5.17 28.15
N GLY A 256 12.59 4.67 27.43
CA GLY A 256 12.60 3.33 26.86
C GLY A 256 13.70 3.14 25.80
N LEU A 257 13.92 4.16 24.95
CA LEU A 257 15.00 4.14 23.98
C LEU A 257 16.39 4.20 24.62
N ILE A 258 16.56 4.95 25.72
CA ILE A 258 17.78 4.96 26.52
C ILE A 258 18.06 3.56 27.11
N ALA A 259 17.04 2.85 27.58
CA ALA A 259 17.21 1.47 28.03
C ALA A 259 17.69 0.55 26.89
N LEU A 260 17.18 0.72 25.67
CA LEU A 260 17.60 -0.06 24.50
C LEU A 260 19.05 0.24 24.03
N THR A 261 19.70 1.31 24.46
CA THR A 261 21.13 1.52 24.19
C THR A 261 22.02 0.47 24.87
N LYS A 262 21.48 -0.31 25.80
CA LYS A 262 22.15 -1.40 26.49
C LYS A 262 21.67 -2.79 26.07
N ASP A 263 20.89 -2.86 24.95
CA ASP A 263 20.37 -4.13 24.46
C ASP A 263 21.49 -5.12 24.10
N PRO A 264 21.32 -6.42 24.33
CA PRO A 264 22.30 -7.42 23.92
C PRO A 264 22.53 -7.43 22.39
N ASP A 265 21.50 -7.11 21.59
CA ASP A 265 21.58 -7.06 20.13
C ASP A 265 22.09 -5.70 19.63
N ALA A 266 23.20 -5.72 18.90
CA ALA A 266 23.81 -4.49 18.36
C ALA A 266 22.88 -3.72 17.41
N SER A 267 22.05 -4.42 16.65
CA SER A 267 21.10 -3.77 15.72
C SER A 267 19.99 -3.02 16.48
N VAL A 268 19.62 -3.49 17.67
CA VAL A 268 18.69 -2.79 18.57
C VAL A 268 19.36 -1.54 19.16
N ARG A 269 20.60 -1.66 19.66
CA ARG A 269 21.36 -0.51 20.19
C ARG A 269 21.53 0.58 19.13
N SER A 270 21.91 0.21 17.90
CA SER A 270 22.06 1.13 16.77
C SER A 270 20.74 1.84 16.45
N SER A 271 19.62 1.09 16.42
CA SER A 271 18.29 1.64 16.16
C SER A 271 17.83 2.60 17.27
N ALA A 272 18.14 2.29 18.54
CA ALA A 272 17.87 3.15 19.68
C ALA A 272 18.65 4.47 19.59
N ALA A 273 19.94 4.41 19.27
CA ALA A 273 20.77 5.60 19.06
C ALA A 273 20.21 6.49 17.94
N HIS A 274 19.83 5.86 16.81
CA HIS A 274 19.22 6.58 15.70
C HIS A 274 17.93 7.28 16.11
N ALA A 275 17.04 6.57 16.82
CA ALA A 275 15.75 7.08 17.28
C ALA A 275 15.91 8.27 18.24
N ILE A 276 16.82 8.19 19.19
CA ILE A 276 17.15 9.30 20.11
C ILE A 276 17.60 10.54 19.33
N GLY A 277 18.48 10.35 18.33
CA GLY A 277 18.91 11.44 17.44
C GLY A 277 17.79 12.03 16.59
N GLN A 278 16.75 11.26 16.22
CA GLN A 278 15.57 11.77 15.49
C GLN A 278 14.62 12.56 16.39
N ILE A 279 14.50 12.19 17.66
CA ILE A 279 13.63 12.85 18.63
C ILE A 279 14.19 14.22 19.06
N HIS A 280 15.52 14.40 19.01
CA HIS A 280 16.22 15.61 19.45
C HIS A 280 15.96 15.92 20.94
N ASP A 281 16.04 14.92 21.82
CA ASP A 281 15.85 15.10 23.26
C ASP A 281 17.17 14.95 24.00
N ALA A 282 17.57 16.01 24.71
CA ALA A 282 18.86 16.07 25.42
C ALA A 282 19.02 15.01 26.51
N ARG A 283 17.92 14.41 27.01
CA ARG A 283 17.96 13.28 27.96
C ARG A 283 18.78 12.11 27.44
N GLY A 284 18.79 11.91 26.12
CA GLY A 284 19.51 10.82 25.46
C GLY A 284 21.02 11.04 25.36
N ARG A 285 21.56 12.25 25.63
CA ARG A 285 22.99 12.58 25.42
C ARG A 285 23.94 11.64 26.11
N ALA A 286 23.78 11.43 27.40
CA ALA A 286 24.69 10.57 28.18
C ALA A 286 24.68 9.11 27.71
N ALA A 287 23.52 8.59 27.28
CA ALA A 287 23.42 7.25 26.74
C ALA A 287 24.12 7.12 25.37
N LEU A 288 24.03 8.13 24.53
CA LEU A 288 24.74 8.17 23.23
C LEU A 288 26.26 8.31 23.44
N GLU A 289 26.71 9.12 24.37
CA GLU A 289 28.14 9.24 24.73
C GLU A 289 28.71 7.90 25.20
N ALA A 290 27.96 7.14 25.98
CA ALA A 290 28.36 5.79 26.40
C ALA A 290 28.55 4.83 25.21
N LEU A 291 27.75 4.96 24.18
CA LEU A 291 27.85 4.14 22.96
C LEU A 291 29.07 4.49 22.08
N ALA A 292 29.84 5.55 22.38
CA ALA A 292 31.10 5.83 21.69
C ALA A 292 32.15 4.72 21.89
N ASN A 293 32.00 3.92 22.94
CA ASN A 293 32.85 2.78 23.25
C ASN A 293 32.16 1.42 22.99
N ASP A 294 31.08 1.39 22.23
CA ASP A 294 30.40 0.13 21.90
C ASP A 294 31.31 -0.81 21.11
N PRO A 295 31.29 -2.15 21.39
CA PRO A 295 32.10 -3.10 20.64
C PRO A 295 31.76 -3.11 19.15
N ASP A 296 30.51 -2.81 18.77
CA ASP A 296 30.06 -2.77 17.38
C ASP A 296 30.32 -1.40 16.73
N GLY A 297 31.00 -1.40 15.56
CA GLY A 297 31.38 -0.17 14.84
C GLY A 297 30.17 0.62 14.35
N LEU A 298 29.11 -0.07 13.87
CA LEU A 298 27.92 0.60 13.37
C LEU A 298 27.16 1.30 14.50
N VAL A 299 27.20 0.74 15.72
CA VAL A 299 26.60 1.38 16.90
C VAL A 299 27.36 2.66 17.25
N ARG A 300 28.73 2.61 17.28
CA ARG A 300 29.55 3.81 17.52
C ARG A 300 29.27 4.91 16.49
N ASP A 301 29.24 4.57 15.22
CA ASP A 301 28.98 5.54 14.13
C ASP A 301 27.59 6.17 14.25
N GLN A 302 26.59 5.34 14.56
CA GLN A 302 25.21 5.82 14.72
C GLN A 302 25.08 6.74 15.94
N ALA A 303 25.74 6.43 17.05
CA ALA A 303 25.78 7.29 18.24
C ALA A 303 26.45 8.63 17.96
N ALA A 304 27.57 8.65 17.21
CA ALA A 304 28.24 9.88 16.79
C ALA A 304 27.35 10.75 15.89
N ILE A 305 26.58 10.14 14.96
CA ILE A 305 25.61 10.85 14.13
C ILE A 305 24.49 11.44 15.00
N ALA A 306 23.94 10.67 15.93
CA ALA A 306 22.87 11.09 16.82
C ALA A 306 23.28 12.25 17.73
N LEU A 307 24.51 12.20 18.29
CA LEU A 307 25.05 13.28 19.13
C LEU A 307 25.14 14.64 18.40
N ARG A 308 25.45 14.62 17.10
CA ARG A 308 25.47 15.87 16.30
C ARG A 308 24.09 16.47 16.08
N ARG A 309 23.04 15.74 16.34
CA ARG A 309 21.65 16.20 16.17
C ARG A 309 21.02 16.70 17.48
N LEU A 310 21.63 16.41 18.63
CA LEU A 310 21.21 16.90 19.94
C LEU A 310 21.78 18.29 20.25
#